data_86113795d3a12d7ffee6bf0cd051da1c
#
_entry.id   86113795d3a12d7ffee6bf0cd051da1c
#
_cell.length_a   1.000
_cell.length_b   1.000
_cell.length_c   1.000
_cell.angle_alpha   90.00
_cell.angle_beta   90.00
_cell.angle_gamma   90.00
#
_symmetry.space_group_name_H-M   'P 1'
#
loop_
_entity.id
_entity.type
_entity.pdbx_description
1 polymer ?
#
loop_
_entity_poly.entity_id
_entity_poly.type
_entity_poly.pdbx_seq_one_letter_code
_entity_poly.pdbx_strand_id
1 'polypeptide(L)'
;MNWLIAEDEADIRNLVVMMAQVWGHNPMTFESGQKVWAFLDSVEAGQYSGPMPEFALMDIRMPGHRGNELAARIRQTPGLTHIPIVLMTAFVLSDDEMDNMRNQFGVDHVINKPLPDFDRLKSILDNVIAQKMGG
;
A
#
# COMPACT_ATOMS: atom_id res chain seq x y z
N MET A 1 2.79 -12.03 6.72
CA MET A 1 3.26 -10.63 6.76
C MET A 1 2.15 -9.73 7.25
N ASN A 2 2.52 -8.62 7.84
CA ASN A 2 1.56 -7.58 8.20
C ASN A 2 1.38 -6.63 7.01
N TRP A 3 0.16 -6.51 6.53
CA TRP A 3 -0.17 -5.70 5.37
C TRP A 3 -0.92 -4.44 5.79
N LEU A 4 -0.40 -3.28 5.40
CA LEU A 4 -1.12 -2.02 5.50
C LEU A 4 -2.01 -1.91 4.27
N ILE A 5 -3.34 -1.87 4.47
CA ILE A 5 -4.32 -1.75 3.38
C ILE A 5 -5.10 -0.47 3.59
N ALA A 6 -5.02 0.44 2.61
CA ALA A 6 -5.73 1.71 2.67
C ALA A 6 -6.66 1.84 1.46
N GLU A 7 -7.95 1.90 1.71
CA GLU A 7 -9.00 1.99 0.70
C GLU A 7 -10.25 2.60 1.33
N ASP A 8 -10.80 3.64 0.73
CA ASP A 8 -11.99 4.31 1.24
C ASP A 8 -13.29 3.58 0.87
N GLU A 9 -13.32 2.83 -0.24
CA GLU A 9 -14.49 2.05 -0.62
C GLU A 9 -14.55 0.74 0.18
N ALA A 10 -15.62 0.60 0.99
CA ALA A 10 -15.75 -0.54 1.91
C ALA A 10 -15.75 -1.88 1.19
N ASP A 11 -16.42 -1.98 0.04
CA ASP A 11 -16.53 -3.24 -0.72
C ASP A 11 -15.16 -3.72 -1.20
N ILE A 12 -14.36 -2.81 -1.75
CA ILE A 12 -13.01 -3.12 -2.23
C ILE A 12 -12.10 -3.42 -1.05
N ARG A 13 -12.17 -2.61 0.01
CA ARG A 13 -11.37 -2.84 1.22
C ARG A 13 -11.64 -4.22 1.82
N ASN A 14 -12.89 -4.59 1.95
CA ASN A 14 -13.28 -5.89 2.50
C ASN A 14 -12.82 -7.05 1.63
N LEU A 15 -12.90 -6.90 0.31
CA LEU A 15 -12.41 -7.90 -0.64
C LEU A 15 -10.91 -8.12 -0.49
N VAL A 16 -10.14 -7.04 -0.46
CA VAL A 16 -8.68 -7.12 -0.32
C VAL A 16 -8.29 -7.71 1.03
N VAL A 17 -8.98 -7.34 2.10
CA VAL A 17 -8.76 -7.92 3.43
C VAL A 17 -8.99 -9.43 3.41
N MET A 18 -10.08 -9.87 2.81
CA MET A 18 -10.39 -11.31 2.72
C MET A 18 -9.31 -12.05 1.95
N MET A 19 -8.87 -11.51 0.82
CA MET A 19 -7.79 -12.12 0.03
C MET A 19 -6.48 -12.20 0.81
N ALA A 20 -6.10 -11.14 1.50
CA ALA A 20 -4.89 -11.13 2.32
C ALA A 20 -4.94 -12.21 3.40
N GLN A 21 -6.08 -12.36 4.06
CA GLN A 21 -6.27 -13.40 5.09
C GLN A 21 -6.19 -14.81 4.52
N VAL A 22 -6.79 -15.04 3.35
CA VAL A 22 -6.71 -16.34 2.66
C VAL A 22 -5.27 -16.67 2.30
N TRP A 23 -4.48 -15.68 1.93
CA TRP A 23 -3.07 -15.89 1.60
C TRP A 23 -2.15 -15.96 2.83
N GLY A 24 -2.72 -15.90 4.04
CA GLY A 24 -1.97 -16.03 5.29
C GLY A 24 -1.36 -14.75 5.83
N HIS A 25 -1.81 -13.60 5.35
CA HIS A 25 -1.32 -12.31 5.82
C HIS A 25 -2.25 -11.68 6.87
N ASN A 26 -1.71 -10.74 7.65
CA ASN A 26 -2.44 -10.02 8.68
C ASN A 26 -2.74 -8.60 8.21
N PRO A 27 -3.98 -8.29 7.82
CA PRO A 27 -4.31 -6.96 7.31
C PRO A 27 -4.48 -5.94 8.44
N MET A 28 -3.92 -4.74 8.21
CA MET A 28 -4.13 -3.54 9.00
C MET A 28 -4.85 -2.56 8.10
N THR A 29 -6.11 -2.25 8.39
CA THR A 29 -6.95 -1.49 7.46
C THR A 29 -7.11 -0.03 7.86
N PHE A 30 -7.12 0.81 6.85
CA PHE A 30 -7.34 2.25 6.98
C PHE A 30 -8.33 2.69 5.91
N GLU A 31 -9.33 3.46 6.29
CA GLU A 31 -10.40 3.89 5.37
C GLU A 31 -10.14 5.27 4.74
N SER A 32 -9.02 5.91 5.09
CA SER A 32 -8.65 7.21 4.52
C SER A 32 -7.15 7.44 4.59
N GLY A 33 -6.67 8.35 3.74
CA GLY A 33 -5.28 8.78 3.79
C GLY A 33 -4.94 9.51 5.09
N GLN A 34 -5.91 10.23 5.66
CA GLN A 34 -5.73 10.90 6.94
C GLN A 34 -5.43 9.91 8.07
N LYS A 35 -6.12 8.77 8.09
CA LYS A 35 -5.87 7.75 9.11
C LYS A 35 -4.52 7.08 8.96
N VAL A 36 -4.07 6.84 7.73
CA VAL A 36 -2.71 6.33 7.47
C VAL A 36 -1.68 7.36 7.95
N TRP A 37 -1.88 8.64 7.63
CA TRP A 37 -0.97 9.69 8.05
C TRP A 37 -0.84 9.75 9.58
N ALA A 38 -1.96 9.68 10.28
CA ALA A 38 -1.98 9.67 11.75
C ALA A 38 -1.24 8.44 12.31
N PHE A 39 -1.40 7.28 11.66
CA PHE A 39 -0.65 6.08 12.03
C PHE A 39 0.86 6.30 11.86
N LEU A 40 1.28 6.86 10.74
CA LEU A 40 2.70 7.15 10.49
C LEU A 40 3.26 8.16 11.49
N ASP A 41 2.47 9.17 11.88
CA ASP A 41 2.83 10.10 12.94
C ASP A 41 3.11 9.36 14.26
N SER A 42 2.26 8.41 14.62
CA SER A 42 2.42 7.66 15.86
C SER A 42 3.67 6.75 15.83
N VAL A 43 3.97 6.17 14.68
CA VAL A 43 5.20 5.38 14.49
C VAL A 43 6.44 6.27 14.64
N GLU A 44 6.44 7.41 13.96
CA GLU A 44 7.58 8.35 13.98
C GLU A 44 7.81 8.92 15.36
N ALA A 45 6.73 9.17 16.12
CA ALA A 45 6.82 9.67 17.50
C ALA A 45 7.21 8.59 18.52
N GLY A 46 7.34 7.34 18.12
CA GLY A 46 7.66 6.24 19.02
C GLY A 46 6.50 5.83 19.93
N GLN A 47 5.28 6.22 19.59
CA GLN A 47 4.08 5.95 20.38
C GLN A 47 3.35 4.68 19.98
N TYR A 48 3.66 4.14 18.79
CA TYR A 48 3.04 2.93 18.30
C TYR A 48 3.83 1.71 18.77
N SER A 49 3.16 0.76 19.41
CA SER A 49 3.79 -0.45 19.94
C SER A 49 3.26 -1.75 19.34
N GLY A 50 2.37 -1.66 18.37
CA GLY A 50 1.82 -2.83 17.68
C GLY A 50 2.75 -3.40 16.61
N PRO A 51 2.27 -4.41 15.85
CA PRO A 51 3.04 -4.97 14.75
C PRO A 51 3.23 -3.94 13.63
N MET A 52 4.44 -3.91 13.07
CA MET A 52 4.79 -2.99 11.99
C MET A 52 4.36 -3.57 10.63
N PRO A 53 3.82 -2.74 9.73
CA PRO A 53 3.54 -3.21 8.37
C PRO A 53 4.82 -3.58 7.63
N GLU A 54 4.72 -4.63 6.83
CA GLU A 54 5.82 -5.16 6.02
C GLU A 54 5.53 -5.01 4.53
N PHE A 55 4.32 -4.60 4.19
CA PHE A 55 3.84 -4.37 2.83
C PHE A 55 2.70 -3.36 2.89
N ALA A 56 2.59 -2.49 1.87
CA ALA A 56 1.50 -1.53 1.78
C ALA A 56 0.78 -1.64 0.43
N LEU A 57 -0.54 -1.75 0.49
CA LEU A 57 -1.43 -1.73 -0.67
C LEU A 57 -2.46 -0.62 -0.45
N MET A 58 -2.39 0.43 -1.26
CA MET A 58 -3.16 1.66 -1.03
C MET A 58 -3.79 2.18 -2.31
N ASP A 59 -5.02 2.70 -2.20
CA ASP A 59 -5.63 3.45 -3.29
C ASP A 59 -4.93 4.81 -3.43
N ILE A 60 -4.84 5.32 -4.66
CA ILE A 60 -4.28 6.66 -4.89
C ILE A 60 -5.24 7.73 -4.39
N ARG A 61 -6.54 7.61 -4.69
CA ARG A 61 -7.53 8.62 -4.32
C ARG A 61 -8.26 8.26 -3.05
N MET A 62 -7.92 8.96 -1.98
CA MET A 62 -8.57 8.82 -0.68
C MET A 62 -8.74 10.19 -0.02
N PRO A 63 -9.73 10.34 0.88
CA PRO A 63 -9.84 11.56 1.68
C PRO A 63 -8.59 11.80 2.53
N GLY A 64 -8.19 13.05 2.63
CA GLY A 64 -7.00 13.46 3.37
C GLY A 64 -5.77 13.46 2.48
N HIS A 65 -4.97 12.42 2.54
CA HIS A 65 -3.75 12.28 1.74
C HIS A 65 -3.92 11.24 0.64
N ARG A 66 -3.32 11.50 -0.52
CA ARG A 66 -3.31 10.55 -1.63
C ARG A 66 -2.30 9.43 -1.37
N GLY A 67 -2.54 8.26 -2.00
CA GLY A 67 -1.66 7.10 -1.83
C GLY A 67 -0.21 7.36 -2.20
N ASN A 68 0.07 8.16 -3.22
CA ASN A 68 1.43 8.53 -3.59
C ASN A 68 2.10 9.42 -2.54
N GLU A 69 1.36 10.32 -1.91
CA GLU A 69 1.88 11.14 -0.80
C GLU A 69 2.20 10.25 0.41
N LEU A 70 1.34 9.28 0.69
CA LEU A 70 1.57 8.31 1.76
C LEU A 70 2.79 7.44 1.48
N ALA A 71 2.98 7.02 0.23
CA ALA A 71 4.16 6.25 -0.17
C ALA A 71 5.45 7.03 0.12
N ALA A 72 5.49 8.30 -0.27
CA ALA A 72 6.64 9.16 0.01
C ALA A 72 6.89 9.29 1.53
N ARG A 73 5.82 9.43 2.32
CA ARG A 73 5.92 9.51 3.78
C ARG A 73 6.42 8.20 4.39
N ILE A 74 5.96 7.07 3.89
CA ILE A 74 6.41 5.74 4.33
C ILE A 74 7.91 5.59 4.12
N ARG A 75 8.43 6.05 2.98
CA ARG A 75 9.87 6.01 2.68
C ARG A 75 10.70 6.84 3.65
N GLN A 76 10.11 7.78 4.36
CA GLN A 76 10.76 8.63 5.35
C GLN A 76 10.49 8.20 6.79
N THR A 77 9.66 7.18 7.00
CA THR A 77 9.26 6.74 8.34
C THR A 77 10.20 5.63 8.82
N PRO A 78 10.88 5.79 9.98
CA PRO A 78 11.78 4.77 10.49
C PRO A 78 11.10 3.41 10.66
N GLY A 79 11.76 2.35 10.20
CA GLY A 79 11.24 1.00 10.22
C GLY A 79 10.39 0.63 9.01
N LEU A 80 10.01 1.60 8.17
CA LEU A 80 9.15 1.38 7.01
C LEU A 80 9.79 1.79 5.68
N THR A 81 11.02 2.29 5.71
CA THR A 81 11.67 2.90 4.54
C THR A 81 11.82 1.98 3.34
N HIS A 82 11.83 0.67 3.53
CA HIS A 82 12.10 -0.30 2.47
C HIS A 82 10.97 -1.30 2.22
N ILE A 83 9.80 -1.13 2.82
CA ILE A 83 8.70 -2.05 2.56
C ILE A 83 8.21 -1.93 1.11
N PRO A 84 7.75 -3.04 0.49
CA PRO A 84 7.13 -2.95 -0.83
C PRO A 84 5.85 -2.11 -0.76
N ILE A 85 5.64 -1.24 -1.74
CA ILE A 85 4.45 -0.38 -1.83
C ILE A 85 3.80 -0.55 -3.19
N VAL A 86 2.54 -0.94 -3.19
CA VAL A 86 1.70 -1.06 -4.39
C VAL A 86 0.53 -0.10 -4.26
N LEU A 87 0.27 0.67 -5.30
CA LEU A 87 -0.90 1.55 -5.37
C LEU A 87 -1.96 0.98 -6.31
N MET A 88 -3.21 1.30 -6.04
CA MET A 88 -4.37 0.95 -6.85
C MET A 88 -5.00 2.23 -7.40
N THR A 89 -5.44 2.22 -8.66
CA THR A 89 -6.11 3.38 -9.24
C THR A 89 -7.13 2.97 -10.31
N ALA A 90 -8.24 3.72 -10.40
CA ALA A 90 -9.21 3.59 -11.48
C ALA A 90 -8.77 4.33 -12.75
N PHE A 91 -7.69 5.10 -12.69
CA PHE A 91 -7.22 5.93 -13.79
C PHE A 91 -6.04 5.30 -14.49
N VAL A 92 -5.98 5.47 -15.82
CA VAL A 92 -4.81 5.08 -16.61
C VAL A 92 -3.76 6.18 -16.44
N LEU A 93 -2.61 5.80 -15.90
CA LEU A 93 -1.49 6.74 -15.73
C LEU A 93 -0.67 6.78 -17.02
N SER A 94 -0.20 7.98 -17.38
CA SER A 94 0.77 8.14 -18.47
C SER A 94 2.13 7.54 -18.07
N ASP A 95 3.02 7.36 -19.06
CA ASP A 95 4.37 6.88 -18.77
C ASP A 95 5.11 7.82 -17.82
N ASP A 96 4.95 9.13 -17.99
CA ASP A 96 5.55 10.14 -17.11
C ASP A 96 5.00 10.05 -15.69
N GLU A 97 3.69 9.85 -15.54
CA GLU A 97 3.08 9.68 -14.23
C GLU A 97 3.56 8.39 -13.55
N MET A 98 3.70 7.29 -14.31
CA MET A 98 4.25 6.03 -13.78
C MET A 98 5.69 6.20 -13.32
N ASP A 99 6.52 6.91 -14.10
CA ASP A 99 7.89 7.20 -13.72
C ASP A 99 7.96 8.04 -12.45
N ASN A 100 7.07 9.02 -12.31
CA ASN A 100 6.99 9.85 -11.10
C ASN A 100 6.60 9.02 -9.88
N MET A 101 5.69 8.06 -10.03
CA MET A 101 5.31 7.18 -8.93
C MET A 101 6.53 6.43 -8.37
N ARG A 102 7.40 5.93 -9.25
CA ARG A 102 8.63 5.23 -8.85
C ARG A 102 9.70 6.17 -8.31
N ASN A 103 10.01 7.22 -9.07
CA ASN A 103 11.19 8.04 -8.83
C ASN A 103 10.95 9.12 -7.78
N GLN A 104 9.77 9.71 -7.75
CA GLN A 104 9.44 10.79 -6.82
C GLN A 104 8.80 10.26 -5.53
N PHE A 105 7.94 9.27 -5.62
CA PHE A 105 7.16 8.79 -4.48
C PHE A 105 7.61 7.44 -3.93
N GLY A 106 8.50 6.74 -4.63
CA GLY A 106 9.03 5.47 -4.17
C GLY A 106 8.07 4.30 -4.24
N VAL A 107 7.08 4.36 -5.14
CA VAL A 107 6.10 3.29 -5.37
C VAL A 107 6.74 2.17 -6.19
N ASP A 108 6.54 0.92 -5.80
CA ASP A 108 7.11 -0.23 -6.49
C ASP A 108 6.25 -0.71 -7.65
N HIS A 109 4.93 -0.61 -7.55
CA HIS A 109 4.03 -1.07 -8.60
C HIS A 109 2.67 -0.37 -8.49
N VAL A 110 1.97 -0.22 -9.62
CA VAL A 110 0.62 0.33 -9.68
C VAL A 110 -0.29 -0.66 -10.37
N ILE A 111 -1.45 -0.94 -9.76
CA ILE A 111 -2.47 -1.84 -10.30
C ILE A 111 -3.70 -1.02 -10.67
N ASN A 112 -4.24 -1.25 -11.87
CA ASN A 112 -5.47 -0.60 -12.30
C ASN A 112 -6.70 -1.35 -11.78
N LYS A 113 -7.73 -0.57 -11.43
CA LYS A 113 -9.05 -1.10 -11.11
C LYS A 113 -9.89 -1.21 -12.41
N PRO A 114 -10.75 -2.21 -12.54
CA PRO A 114 -11.05 -3.25 -11.56
C PRO A 114 -9.84 -4.16 -11.32
N LEU A 115 -9.72 -4.67 -10.09
CA LEU A 115 -8.58 -5.51 -9.71
C LEU A 115 -8.54 -6.79 -10.55
N PRO A 116 -7.32 -7.31 -10.83
CA PRO A 116 -7.17 -8.62 -11.45
C PRO A 116 -7.87 -9.71 -10.63
N ASP A 117 -8.10 -10.88 -11.25
CA ASP A 117 -8.68 -12.00 -10.52
C ASP A 117 -7.75 -12.44 -9.36
N PHE A 118 -8.30 -13.28 -8.49
CA PHE A 118 -7.65 -13.72 -7.26
C PHE A 118 -6.23 -14.27 -7.48
N ASP A 119 -6.08 -15.18 -8.44
CA ASP A 119 -4.78 -15.83 -8.68
C ASP A 119 -3.78 -14.90 -9.33
N ARG A 120 -4.25 -14.08 -10.28
CA ARG A 120 -3.38 -13.12 -10.96
C ARG A 120 -2.92 -12.02 -10.00
N LEU A 121 -3.83 -11.51 -9.17
CA LEU A 121 -3.48 -10.50 -8.18
C LEU A 121 -2.43 -11.05 -7.19
N LYS A 122 -2.62 -12.29 -6.74
CA LYS A 122 -1.64 -12.94 -5.87
C LYS A 122 -0.26 -13.01 -6.51
N SER A 123 -0.20 -13.43 -7.79
CA SER A 123 1.07 -13.51 -8.51
C SER A 123 1.74 -12.15 -8.64
N ILE A 124 0.99 -11.09 -8.96
CA ILE A 124 1.52 -9.73 -9.06
C ILE A 124 2.11 -9.28 -7.74
N LEU A 125 1.36 -9.42 -6.66
CA LEU A 125 1.80 -8.96 -5.33
C LEU A 125 2.97 -9.78 -4.81
N ASP A 126 2.94 -11.10 -4.98
CA ASP A 126 4.05 -11.96 -4.57
C ASP A 126 5.35 -11.61 -5.31
N ASN A 127 5.26 -11.29 -6.61
CA ASN A 127 6.41 -10.88 -7.41
C ASN A 127 6.99 -9.54 -6.92
N VAL A 128 6.12 -8.58 -6.63
CA VAL A 128 6.57 -7.28 -6.12
C VAL A 128 7.29 -7.44 -4.79
N ILE A 129 6.70 -8.21 -3.88
CA ILE A 129 7.28 -8.48 -2.56
C ILE A 129 8.63 -9.20 -2.71
N ALA A 130 8.69 -10.23 -3.53
CA ALA A 130 9.92 -11.02 -3.74
C ALA A 130 11.04 -10.16 -4.32
N GLN A 131 10.75 -9.32 -5.31
CA GLN A 131 11.75 -8.45 -5.92
C GLN A 131 12.28 -7.42 -4.93
N LYS A 132 11.42 -6.86 -4.09
CA LYS A 132 11.81 -5.85 -3.12
C LYS A 132 12.66 -6.43 -1.99
N MET A 133 12.29 -7.63 -1.51
CA MET A 133 12.91 -8.25 -0.34
C MET A 133 14.01 -9.24 -0.71
N GLY A 134 13.96 -9.81 -1.88
CA GLY A 134 14.95 -10.79 -2.34
C GLY A 134 16.19 -10.21 -2.99
N GLY A 135 16.24 -8.90 -3.08
CA GLY A 135 17.40 -8.23 -3.64
C GLY A 135 17.21 -7.65 -4.95
#